data_bb548d37896ad7c74ed4c49b92b367a1
#
_entry.id   bb548d37896ad7c74ed4c49b92b367a1
#
_cell.length_a   1.000
_cell.length_b   1.000
_cell.length_c   1.000
_cell.angle_alpha   90.00
_cell.angle_beta   90.00
_cell.angle_gamma   90.00
#
_symmetry.space_group_name_H-M   'P 1'
#
loop_
_entity.id
_entity.type
_entity.pdbx_description
1 polymer ?
#
loop_
_entity_poly.entity_id
_entity_poly.type
_entity_poly.pdbx_seq_one_letter_code
_entity_poly.pdbx_strand_id
1 'polypeptide(L)'
;MKKHCVRYGYVISLILLVFMTIFFSVRSYHLGNYEGAFRQSEVTVLNDAWTKTPDVSESGDKDSYLVYSYTTKNEEPRHQVLAIESYWTMMEVFVGENKVYECKDDNRNRGIIVRWIDLPDDVAEKTIRIRTLNDEKALDLKLIGTCCLGQKDAILTRMLLRNGYVVIFAIITFLTSVTLFFTLILFRRKIPAVLVSAFTNLGLFILTAGVWIVVNSRLLQFFTGQAIVIALVYFLSLYLMPVFCLMFMKEMLSKNYPVLGYLAFGFELLLAVSVLINKTVGIPMYRLVYAEHALVLISIGLVIKYAIQELQMYQKKLLRTLVKGIGLLFVFSFIAIVEFHIDHDSGYAIWFCLGMLIFIVVMWRVGISGLFYRVEMDRQIAENKKTEQFDPLSGMENGEAFQRFRNAEEASGELTYVRFVIENDIDYAQKEAWRYEQLIFDVSDSIQTIFGSRGKCYRLNDREFMVVLKYVKTVQVEECLKNIEAIIHNKNRYRREPVKMRYAFAQMPQECDEEIELYDLVEERVHI
;
A
#
# COMPACT_ATOMS: atom_id res chain seq x y z
N MET A 1 -23.91 3.28 17.24
CA MET A 1 -24.71 3.55 16.04
C MET A 1 -24.74 5.04 15.63
N LYS A 2 -25.10 6.01 16.50
CA LYS A 2 -25.17 7.45 16.13
C LYS A 2 -23.87 8.07 15.57
N LYS A 3 -22.69 7.75 16.11
CA LYS A 3 -21.38 8.30 15.62
C LYS A 3 -20.99 7.84 14.20
N HIS A 4 -21.39 6.63 13.79
CA HIS A 4 -21.15 6.16 12.43
C HIS A 4 -22.06 6.84 11.40
N CYS A 5 -23.32 7.08 11.76
CA CYS A 5 -24.28 7.74 10.87
C CYS A 5 -23.86 9.18 10.52
N VAL A 6 -23.33 9.95 11.50
CA VAL A 6 -22.82 11.32 11.27
C VAL A 6 -21.59 11.32 10.36
N ARG A 7 -20.69 10.33 10.52
CA ARG A 7 -19.47 10.22 9.71
C ARG A 7 -19.76 9.86 8.25
N TYR A 8 -20.71 8.93 8.01
CA TYR A 8 -21.16 8.60 6.65
C TYR A 8 -21.93 9.75 6.02
N GLY A 9 -22.76 10.47 6.78
CA GLY A 9 -23.47 11.65 6.33
C GLY A 9 -22.51 12.76 5.83
N TYR A 10 -21.42 13.00 6.57
CA TYR A 10 -20.40 13.97 6.16
C TYR A 10 -19.69 13.58 4.87
N VAL A 11 -19.28 12.30 4.72
CA VAL A 11 -18.62 11.81 3.50
C VAL A 11 -19.58 11.88 2.30
N ILE A 12 -20.85 11.49 2.49
CA ILE A 12 -21.88 11.57 1.45
C ILE A 12 -22.11 13.03 1.03
N SER A 13 -22.22 13.96 1.98
CA SER A 13 -22.40 15.38 1.68
C SER A 13 -21.22 15.97 0.90
N LEU A 14 -19.98 15.57 1.23
CA LEU A 14 -18.78 16.00 0.53
C LEU A 14 -18.74 15.46 -0.91
N ILE A 15 -19.08 14.19 -1.12
CA ILE A 15 -19.18 13.57 -2.45
C ILE A 15 -20.27 14.27 -3.27
N LEU A 16 -21.42 14.57 -2.65
CA LEU A 16 -22.55 15.24 -3.28
C LEU A 16 -22.18 16.68 -3.68
N LEU A 17 -21.44 17.38 -2.83
CA LEU A 17 -20.94 18.74 -3.10
C LEU A 17 -19.94 18.74 -4.28
N VAL A 18 -19.00 17.79 -4.31
CA VAL A 18 -18.07 17.63 -5.43
C VAL A 18 -18.84 17.29 -6.72
N PHE A 19 -19.79 16.36 -6.67
CA PHE A 19 -20.61 15.99 -7.82
C PHE A 19 -21.44 17.16 -8.32
N MET A 20 -22.10 17.93 -7.43
CA MET A 20 -22.84 19.12 -7.80
C MET A 20 -21.94 20.20 -8.41
N THR A 21 -20.74 20.42 -7.87
CA THR A 21 -19.78 21.36 -8.42
C THR A 21 -19.38 20.97 -9.84
N ILE A 22 -19.06 19.70 -10.07
CA ILE A 22 -18.74 19.18 -11.41
C ILE A 22 -19.95 19.32 -12.34
N PHE A 23 -21.14 18.92 -11.88
CA PHE A 23 -22.38 18.99 -12.67
C PHE A 23 -22.71 20.44 -13.10
N PHE A 24 -22.66 21.39 -12.16
CA PHE A 24 -22.90 22.77 -12.46
C PHE A 24 -21.79 23.39 -13.34
N SER A 25 -20.53 22.99 -13.16
CA SER A 25 -19.42 23.41 -14.02
C SER A 25 -19.62 22.94 -15.46
N VAL A 26 -19.99 21.66 -15.65
CA VAL A 26 -20.27 21.09 -16.98
C VAL A 26 -21.50 21.78 -17.62
N ARG A 27 -22.56 22.00 -16.82
CA ARG A 27 -23.78 22.67 -17.31
C ARG A 27 -23.53 24.15 -17.63
N SER A 28 -22.74 24.86 -16.82
CA SER A 28 -22.33 26.25 -17.06
C SER A 28 -21.53 26.40 -18.35
N TYR A 29 -20.68 25.40 -18.65
CA TYR A 29 -19.91 25.35 -19.89
C TYR A 29 -20.82 25.33 -21.15
N HIS A 30 -21.97 24.65 -21.08
CA HIS A 30 -22.96 24.61 -22.18
C HIS A 30 -23.90 25.81 -22.23
N LEU A 31 -24.01 26.60 -21.16
CA LEU A 31 -24.93 27.75 -21.06
C LEU A 31 -24.21 29.09 -21.19
N GLY A 32 -22.89 29.11 -21.17
CA GLY A 32 -22.11 30.33 -21.18
C GLY A 32 -21.82 30.84 -22.60
N ASN A 33 -22.39 31.98 -23.00
CA ASN A 33 -21.92 32.76 -24.14
C ASN A 33 -20.59 33.49 -23.86
N TYR A 34 -19.82 33.01 -22.89
CA TYR A 34 -18.53 33.59 -22.55
C TYR A 34 -17.44 32.85 -23.34
N GLU A 35 -16.87 33.54 -24.34
CA GLU A 35 -15.66 33.05 -24.99
C GLU A 35 -14.54 33.09 -23.95
N GLY A 36 -14.19 31.93 -23.42
CA GLY A 36 -13.04 31.79 -22.55
C GLY A 36 -11.74 32.16 -23.27
N ALA A 37 -10.69 32.47 -22.52
CA ALA A 37 -9.37 32.80 -23.07
C ALA A 37 -8.78 31.72 -24.00
N PHE A 38 -9.38 30.52 -24.00
CA PHE A 38 -8.93 29.36 -24.78
C PHE A 38 -10.02 28.95 -25.78
N ARG A 39 -9.79 29.26 -27.08
CA ARG A 39 -10.68 28.86 -28.16
C ARG A 39 -10.38 27.42 -28.58
N GLN A 40 -11.34 26.50 -28.43
CA GLN A 40 -11.24 25.13 -28.90
C GLN A 40 -11.66 24.90 -30.35
N SER A 41 -12.42 25.83 -30.92
CA SER A 41 -13.14 25.62 -32.16
C SER A 41 -12.30 25.67 -33.45
N GLU A 42 -11.00 25.96 -33.33
CA GLU A 42 -10.17 26.25 -34.51
C GLU A 42 -9.01 25.27 -34.69
N VAL A 43 -9.12 24.06 -34.15
CA VAL A 43 -8.09 23.01 -34.36
C VAL A 43 -8.58 21.95 -35.33
N THR A 44 -7.95 21.88 -36.49
CA THR A 44 -8.21 20.85 -37.48
C THR A 44 -7.25 19.68 -37.22
N VAL A 45 -7.81 18.47 -37.02
CA VAL A 45 -7.03 17.24 -36.89
C VAL A 45 -6.83 16.62 -38.28
N LEU A 46 -5.57 16.39 -38.63
CA LEU A 46 -5.20 15.98 -39.98
C LEU A 46 -4.76 14.51 -40.08
N ASN A 47 -5.01 13.67 -39.09
CA ASN A 47 -4.50 12.30 -39.04
C ASN A 47 -4.81 11.47 -40.29
N ASP A 48 -6.01 11.58 -40.82
CA ASP A 48 -6.50 10.81 -41.99
C ASP A 48 -6.56 11.63 -43.28
N ALA A 49 -6.14 12.90 -43.22
CA ALA A 49 -6.23 13.84 -44.33
C ALA A 49 -5.00 13.82 -45.25
N TRP A 50 -3.95 13.09 -44.87
CA TRP A 50 -2.69 13.06 -45.60
C TRP A 50 -2.69 12.06 -46.75
N THR A 51 -2.27 12.52 -47.93
CA THR A 51 -1.94 11.63 -49.05
C THR A 51 -0.47 11.18 -48.91
N LYS A 52 -0.21 9.90 -48.84
CA LYS A 52 1.13 9.31 -48.68
C LYS A 52 1.67 8.84 -50.02
N THR A 53 2.83 9.36 -50.41
CA THR A 53 3.52 8.99 -51.64
C THR A 53 5.02 8.68 -51.32
N PRO A 54 5.62 7.65 -51.96
CA PRO A 54 7.06 7.48 -51.89
C PRO A 54 7.75 8.61 -52.65
N ASP A 55 8.82 9.15 -52.10
CA ASP A 55 9.67 10.13 -52.83
C ASP A 55 10.59 9.37 -53.76
N VAL A 56 10.28 9.49 -55.04
CA VAL A 56 11.10 8.94 -56.14
C VAL A 56 12.11 10.00 -56.56
N SER A 57 12.98 10.45 -55.68
CA SER A 57 14.05 11.35 -56.09
C SER A 57 15.14 10.58 -56.86
N GLU A 58 15.55 11.11 -57.99
CA GLU A 58 16.55 10.56 -58.94
C GLU A 58 18.01 10.48 -58.40
N SER A 59 18.24 10.92 -57.14
CA SER A 59 19.54 10.79 -56.49
C SER A 59 19.67 9.38 -55.92
N GLY A 60 20.56 8.59 -56.45
CA GLY A 60 20.90 7.20 -56.08
C GLY A 60 21.36 7.00 -54.63
N ASP A 61 20.80 7.73 -53.70
CA ASP A 61 20.98 7.64 -52.26
C ASP A 61 20.17 6.47 -51.71
N LYS A 62 20.76 5.63 -50.88
CA LYS A 62 20.15 4.44 -50.28
C LYS A 62 18.99 4.73 -49.35
N ASP A 63 18.72 6.01 -49.03
CA ASP A 63 17.67 6.42 -48.11
C ASP A 63 16.37 6.69 -48.90
N SER A 64 15.36 5.86 -48.66
CA SER A 64 14.01 6.11 -49.20
C SER A 64 13.31 7.12 -48.28
N TYR A 65 12.67 8.13 -48.88
CA TYR A 65 11.87 9.12 -48.18
C TYR A 65 10.36 8.87 -48.44
N LEU A 66 9.54 9.26 -47.47
CA LEU A 66 8.08 9.30 -47.59
C LEU A 66 7.63 10.76 -47.56
N VAL A 67 6.71 11.09 -48.45
CA VAL A 67 6.10 12.43 -48.52
C VAL A 67 4.64 12.30 -48.15
N TYR A 68 4.22 13.07 -47.14
CA TYR A 68 2.85 13.26 -46.76
C TYR A 68 2.39 14.64 -47.26
N SER A 69 1.30 14.68 -48.03
CA SER A 69 0.79 15.91 -48.63
C SER A 69 -0.63 16.21 -48.18
N TYR A 70 -0.87 17.44 -47.81
CA TYR A 70 -2.19 17.98 -47.46
C TYR A 70 -2.38 19.36 -48.06
N THR A 71 -3.51 19.62 -48.73
CA THR A 71 -3.85 20.95 -49.27
C THR A 71 -4.79 21.67 -48.32
N THR A 72 -4.37 22.84 -47.86
CA THR A 72 -5.14 23.69 -46.94
C THR A 72 -6.40 24.27 -47.59
N LYS A 73 -7.41 24.55 -46.78
CA LYS A 73 -8.68 25.13 -47.25
C LYS A 73 -8.58 26.67 -47.38
N ASN A 74 -9.49 27.27 -48.16
CA ASN A 74 -9.49 28.69 -48.45
C ASN A 74 -9.85 29.60 -47.24
N GLU A 75 -10.48 29.04 -46.18
CA GLU A 75 -10.99 29.80 -45.02
C GLU A 75 -10.10 29.63 -43.77
N GLU A 76 -8.85 29.24 -43.91
CA GLU A 76 -8.00 29.01 -42.74
C GLU A 76 -7.48 30.33 -42.13
N PRO A 77 -7.57 30.51 -40.80
CA PRO A 77 -7.15 31.75 -40.14
C PRO A 77 -5.62 31.97 -40.24
N ARG A 78 -5.21 33.25 -40.10
CA ARG A 78 -3.78 33.63 -40.08
C ARG A 78 -3.08 33.15 -38.83
N HIS A 79 -1.76 33.06 -38.85
CA HIS A 79 -0.89 32.63 -37.72
C HIS A 79 -1.15 31.20 -37.26
N GLN A 80 -1.23 30.30 -38.21
CA GLN A 80 -1.40 28.89 -37.90
C GLN A 80 -0.09 28.20 -37.56
N VAL A 81 -0.20 27.23 -36.69
CA VAL A 81 0.89 26.31 -36.31
C VAL A 81 0.50 24.90 -36.70
N LEU A 82 1.40 24.20 -37.30
CA LEU A 82 1.32 22.75 -37.53
C LEU A 82 2.01 22.02 -36.37
N ALA A 83 1.24 21.36 -35.53
CA ALA A 83 1.77 20.52 -34.46
C ALA A 83 1.82 19.07 -34.92
N ILE A 84 3.02 18.53 -35.01
CA ILE A 84 3.27 17.15 -35.47
C ILE A 84 3.80 16.33 -34.31
N GLU A 85 3.04 15.35 -33.88
CA GLU A 85 3.47 14.33 -32.95
C GLU A 85 4.10 13.17 -33.73
N SER A 86 5.41 12.94 -33.55
CA SER A 86 6.13 11.93 -34.32
C SER A 86 7.32 11.38 -33.53
N TYR A 87 7.78 10.19 -33.89
CA TYR A 87 9.09 9.76 -33.47
C TYR A 87 10.18 10.73 -33.97
N TRP A 88 11.26 10.84 -33.19
CA TRP A 88 12.38 11.65 -33.64
C TRP A 88 13.01 11.02 -34.86
N THR A 89 12.92 11.71 -35.99
CA THR A 89 13.48 11.32 -37.28
C THR A 89 13.83 12.56 -38.08
N MET A 90 14.63 12.40 -39.11
CA MET A 90 14.84 13.45 -40.10
C MET A 90 13.51 13.85 -40.73
N MET A 91 13.22 15.14 -40.78
CA MET A 91 11.98 15.68 -41.29
C MET A 91 12.19 17.04 -41.91
N GLU A 92 11.61 17.22 -43.07
CA GLU A 92 11.50 18.49 -43.75
C GLU A 92 10.02 18.83 -43.96
N VAL A 93 9.64 20.08 -43.76
CA VAL A 93 8.28 20.53 -44.02
C VAL A 93 8.31 21.71 -45.03
N PHE A 94 7.49 21.60 -46.05
CA PHE A 94 7.35 22.59 -47.11
C PHE A 94 5.90 23.11 -47.17
N VAL A 95 5.77 24.39 -47.47
CA VAL A 95 4.47 25.03 -47.82
C VAL A 95 4.59 25.54 -49.24
N GLY A 96 3.88 24.92 -50.18
CA GLY A 96 4.14 25.12 -51.60
C GLY A 96 5.58 24.67 -51.94
N GLU A 97 6.42 25.59 -52.45
CA GLU A 97 7.83 25.35 -52.76
C GLU A 97 8.77 25.81 -51.63
N ASN A 98 8.27 26.51 -50.62
CA ASN A 98 9.10 27.06 -49.57
C ASN A 98 9.30 26.04 -48.42
N LYS A 99 10.57 25.76 -48.06
CA LYS A 99 10.90 24.97 -46.88
C LYS A 99 10.73 25.81 -45.62
N VAL A 100 9.84 25.38 -44.71
CA VAL A 100 9.52 26.09 -43.46
C VAL A 100 10.15 25.42 -42.24
N TYR A 101 10.51 24.15 -42.33
CA TYR A 101 11.14 23.43 -41.24
C TYR A 101 12.10 22.37 -41.73
N GLU A 102 13.21 22.16 -41.02
CA GLU A 102 14.19 21.14 -41.30
C GLU A 102 14.77 20.55 -40.00
N CYS A 103 14.77 19.24 -39.87
CA CYS A 103 15.44 18.50 -38.82
C CYS A 103 16.34 17.43 -39.45
N LYS A 104 17.66 17.58 -39.33
CA LYS A 104 18.67 16.66 -39.91
C LYS A 104 19.12 15.56 -38.96
N ASP A 105 18.65 15.59 -37.68
CA ASP A 105 19.06 14.65 -36.65
C ASP A 105 18.14 13.44 -36.64
N ASP A 106 18.71 12.25 -36.75
CA ASP A 106 18.04 10.96 -36.73
C ASP A 106 18.23 10.21 -35.38
N ASN A 107 18.54 10.90 -34.32
CA ASN A 107 18.72 10.30 -33.02
C ASN A 107 17.40 9.82 -32.39
N ARG A 108 16.94 8.62 -32.76
CA ARG A 108 15.67 8.00 -32.31
C ARG A 108 15.57 7.79 -30.81
N ASN A 109 16.68 7.90 -30.05
CA ASN A 109 16.64 7.84 -28.59
C ASN A 109 15.94 9.02 -27.95
N ARG A 110 15.61 10.05 -28.70
CA ARG A 110 14.80 11.19 -28.23
C ARG A 110 13.31 10.86 -28.07
N GLY A 111 12.88 9.68 -28.53
CA GLY A 111 11.50 9.21 -28.39
C GLY A 111 10.51 9.96 -29.25
N ILE A 112 9.27 10.05 -28.80
CA ILE A 112 8.19 10.77 -29.47
C ILE A 112 8.15 12.21 -28.98
N ILE A 113 8.14 13.15 -29.91
CA ILE A 113 8.06 14.58 -29.62
C ILE A 113 6.92 15.24 -30.39
N VAL A 114 6.49 16.37 -29.87
CA VAL A 114 5.58 17.31 -30.57
C VAL A 114 6.43 18.41 -31.17
N ARG A 115 6.46 18.48 -32.50
CA ARG A 115 7.09 19.57 -33.25
C ARG A 115 6.09 20.67 -33.50
N TRP A 116 6.46 21.89 -33.19
CA TRP A 116 5.67 23.11 -33.39
C TRP A 116 6.27 23.86 -34.57
N ILE A 117 5.55 23.90 -35.69
CA ILE A 117 6.03 24.49 -36.94
C ILE A 117 5.12 25.68 -37.27
N ASP A 118 5.66 26.88 -37.16
CA ASP A 118 4.94 28.11 -37.53
C ASP A 118 4.80 28.13 -39.05
N LEU A 119 3.56 28.27 -39.52
CA LEU A 119 3.27 28.35 -40.94
C LEU A 119 3.19 29.82 -41.39
N PRO A 120 3.56 30.11 -42.66
CA PRO A 120 3.41 31.45 -43.21
C PRO A 120 1.94 31.88 -43.31
N ASP A 121 1.67 33.19 -43.22
CA ASP A 121 0.31 33.75 -43.23
C ASP A 121 -0.46 33.51 -44.55
N ASP A 122 0.24 33.16 -45.61
CA ASP A 122 -0.28 32.88 -46.93
C ASP A 122 -0.45 31.38 -47.23
N VAL A 123 -0.72 30.58 -46.17
CA VAL A 123 -0.85 29.12 -46.26
C VAL A 123 -2.13 28.66 -46.97
N ALA A 124 -3.16 29.50 -47.04
CA ALA A 124 -4.44 29.14 -47.67
C ALA A 124 -4.26 28.64 -49.12
N GLU A 125 -4.96 27.56 -49.46
CA GLU A 125 -4.92 26.87 -50.76
C GLU A 125 -3.53 26.31 -51.15
N LYS A 126 -2.52 26.36 -50.23
CA LYS A 126 -1.22 25.80 -50.48
C LYS A 126 -1.12 24.34 -49.97
N THR A 127 -0.32 23.55 -50.67
CA THR A 127 -0.05 22.20 -50.24
C THR A 127 1.10 22.18 -49.22
N ILE A 128 0.81 21.67 -48.04
CA ILE A 128 1.80 21.33 -47.01
C ILE A 128 2.37 19.97 -47.36
N ARG A 129 3.69 19.85 -47.46
CA ARG A 129 4.39 18.59 -47.72
C ARG A 129 5.33 18.31 -46.56
N ILE A 130 5.21 17.11 -45.93
CA ILE A 130 6.09 16.62 -44.90
C ILE A 130 6.93 15.48 -45.53
N ARG A 131 8.23 15.71 -45.68
CA ARG A 131 9.18 14.72 -46.16
C ARG A 131 9.92 14.12 -44.97
N THR A 132 9.85 12.81 -44.79
CA THR A 132 10.49 12.10 -43.67
C THR A 132 11.19 10.86 -44.15
N LEU A 133 12.26 10.42 -43.43
CA LEU A 133 13.01 9.23 -43.75
C LEU A 133 12.09 7.99 -43.67
N ASN A 134 12.07 7.20 -44.75
CA ASN A 134 11.36 5.91 -44.77
C ASN A 134 12.26 4.84 -44.16
N ASP A 135 12.01 4.46 -42.93
CA ASP A 135 12.71 3.34 -42.32
C ASP A 135 11.85 2.08 -42.47
N GLU A 136 12.07 1.33 -43.55
CA GLU A 136 11.46 0.02 -43.77
C GLU A 136 11.73 -0.99 -42.64
N LYS A 137 12.77 -0.73 -41.82
CA LYS A 137 13.11 -1.53 -40.63
C LYS A 137 12.37 -1.10 -39.38
N ALA A 138 11.68 0.05 -39.40
CA ALA A 138 10.80 0.45 -38.31
C ALA A 138 9.48 -0.32 -38.44
N LEU A 139 9.45 -1.53 -37.90
CA LEU A 139 8.25 -2.34 -37.79
C LEU A 139 7.06 -1.48 -37.34
N ASP A 140 6.07 -1.33 -38.22
CA ASP A 140 4.69 -0.85 -38.00
C ASP A 140 4.45 0.41 -37.15
N LEU A 141 5.48 1.19 -36.84
CA LEU A 141 5.30 2.46 -36.14
C LEU A 141 4.78 3.51 -37.10
N LYS A 142 3.62 4.09 -36.82
CA LYS A 142 3.16 5.30 -37.49
C LYS A 142 4.23 6.38 -37.30
N LEU A 143 5.02 6.67 -38.34
CA LEU A 143 6.09 7.68 -38.29
C LEU A 143 5.55 9.05 -37.87
N ILE A 144 4.33 9.35 -38.27
CA ILE A 144 3.57 10.53 -37.89
C ILE A 144 2.36 10.09 -37.08
N GLY A 145 2.30 10.51 -35.81
CA GLY A 145 1.15 10.31 -34.94
C GLY A 145 0.08 11.38 -35.15
N THR A 146 -0.33 12.06 -34.09
CA THR A 146 -1.34 13.13 -34.18
C THR A 146 -0.78 14.36 -34.88
N CYS A 147 -1.47 14.83 -35.90
CA CYS A 147 -1.18 16.06 -36.62
C CYS A 147 -2.32 17.05 -36.44
N CYS A 148 -2.03 18.23 -35.92
CA CYS A 148 -3.02 19.29 -35.66
C CYS A 148 -2.59 20.57 -36.35
N LEU A 149 -3.56 21.23 -37.01
CA LEU A 149 -3.41 22.55 -37.62
C LEU A 149 -4.32 23.52 -36.88
N GLY A 150 -3.82 24.68 -36.49
CA GLY A 150 -4.60 25.70 -35.80
C GLY A 150 -3.74 26.72 -35.06
N GLN A 151 -4.37 27.59 -34.29
CA GLN A 151 -3.65 28.52 -33.42
C GLN A 151 -2.95 27.77 -32.28
N LYS A 152 -1.79 28.24 -31.87
CA LYS A 152 -0.93 27.57 -30.89
C LYS A 152 -1.60 27.35 -29.53
N ASP A 153 -2.35 28.35 -29.05
CA ASP A 153 -3.11 28.30 -27.79
C ASP A 153 -4.28 27.30 -27.87
N ALA A 154 -4.97 27.23 -29.01
CA ALA A 154 -6.06 26.29 -29.25
C ALA A 154 -5.54 24.85 -29.26
N ILE A 155 -4.40 24.57 -29.91
CA ILE A 155 -3.76 23.27 -29.94
C ILE A 155 -3.27 22.87 -28.53
N LEU A 156 -2.64 23.81 -27.79
CA LEU A 156 -2.20 23.57 -26.39
C LEU A 156 -3.38 23.23 -25.48
N THR A 157 -4.49 23.99 -25.60
CA THR A 157 -5.70 23.74 -24.82
C THR A 157 -6.27 22.35 -25.12
N ARG A 158 -6.35 21.99 -26.40
CA ARG A 158 -6.78 20.64 -26.79
C ARG A 158 -5.90 19.55 -26.21
N MET A 159 -4.58 19.70 -26.25
CA MET A 159 -3.64 18.74 -25.70
C MET A 159 -3.76 18.63 -24.16
N LEU A 160 -3.93 19.74 -23.45
CA LEU A 160 -4.15 19.77 -22.01
C LEU A 160 -5.46 19.07 -21.63
N LEU A 161 -6.55 19.33 -22.34
CA LEU A 161 -7.85 18.71 -22.08
C LEU A 161 -7.82 17.20 -22.38
N ARG A 162 -7.18 16.79 -23.48
CA ARG A 162 -7.00 15.37 -23.81
C ARG A 162 -6.23 14.63 -22.70
N ASN A 163 -5.23 15.28 -22.10
CA ASN A 163 -4.38 14.71 -21.07
C ASN A 163 -4.78 15.15 -19.64
N GLY A 164 -5.97 15.75 -19.45
CA GLY A 164 -6.40 16.25 -18.13
C GLY A 164 -6.43 15.17 -17.04
N TYR A 165 -6.75 13.94 -17.38
CA TYR A 165 -6.71 12.80 -16.46
C TYR A 165 -5.31 12.53 -15.91
N VAL A 166 -4.26 12.82 -16.69
CA VAL A 166 -2.86 12.64 -16.28
C VAL A 166 -2.50 13.58 -15.14
N VAL A 167 -2.95 14.84 -15.21
CA VAL A 167 -2.69 15.83 -14.16
C VAL A 167 -3.36 15.39 -12.85
N ILE A 168 -4.62 14.94 -12.92
CA ILE A 168 -5.35 14.43 -11.75
C ILE A 168 -4.64 13.21 -11.18
N PHE A 169 -4.25 12.27 -12.03
CA PHE A 169 -3.54 11.06 -11.62
C PHE A 169 -2.18 11.39 -10.99
N ALA A 170 -1.41 12.30 -11.57
CA ALA A 170 -0.13 12.74 -11.04
C ALA A 170 -0.26 13.36 -9.64
N ILE A 171 -1.28 14.20 -9.43
CA ILE A 171 -1.56 14.79 -8.11
C ILE A 171 -1.91 13.69 -7.09
N ILE A 172 -2.79 12.75 -7.44
CA ILE A 172 -3.20 11.67 -6.54
C ILE A 172 -2.00 10.79 -6.17
N THR A 173 -1.18 10.38 -7.13
CA THR A 173 0.00 9.52 -6.87
C THR A 173 1.04 10.25 -6.05
N PHE A 174 1.31 11.52 -6.34
CA PHE A 174 2.25 12.34 -5.58
C PHE A 174 1.79 12.52 -4.13
N LEU A 175 0.55 12.97 -3.90
CA LEU A 175 0.01 13.15 -2.55
C LEU A 175 -0.03 11.83 -1.77
N THR A 176 -0.40 10.72 -2.42
CA THR A 176 -0.41 9.40 -1.79
C THR A 176 1.00 8.98 -1.36
N SER A 177 2.00 9.15 -2.22
CA SER A 177 3.39 8.81 -1.92
C SER A 177 3.95 9.68 -0.80
N VAL A 178 3.73 11.00 -0.85
CA VAL A 178 4.17 11.95 0.19
C VAL A 178 3.52 11.60 1.54
N THR A 179 2.20 11.34 1.56
CA THR A 179 1.50 10.96 2.79
C THR A 179 2.05 9.64 3.36
N LEU A 180 2.35 8.68 2.50
CA LEU A 180 2.92 7.41 2.90
C LEU A 180 4.32 7.59 3.51
N PHE A 181 5.22 8.31 2.84
CA PHE A 181 6.56 8.59 3.36
C PHE A 181 6.52 9.40 4.66
N PHE A 182 5.67 10.41 4.74
CA PHE A 182 5.50 11.19 5.95
C PHE A 182 5.01 10.32 7.13
N THR A 183 4.05 9.44 6.89
CA THR A 183 3.56 8.48 7.88
C THR A 183 4.69 7.55 8.35
N LEU A 184 5.51 7.04 7.42
CA LEU A 184 6.65 6.19 7.76
C LEU A 184 7.69 6.93 8.61
N ILE A 185 7.99 8.18 8.31
CA ILE A 185 8.94 9.00 9.09
C ILE A 185 8.41 9.20 10.52
N LEU A 186 7.14 9.60 10.67
CA LEU A 186 6.52 9.87 11.97
C LEU A 186 6.45 8.61 12.86
N PHE A 187 6.14 7.46 12.27
CA PHE A 187 5.89 6.23 13.02
C PHE A 187 7.03 5.20 12.91
N ARG A 188 8.18 5.56 12.35
CA ARG A 188 9.33 4.65 12.12
C ARG A 188 9.71 3.80 13.33
N ARG A 189 9.66 4.38 14.53
CA ARG A 189 10.02 3.67 15.78
C ARG A 189 8.95 2.69 16.26
N LYS A 190 7.70 2.81 15.78
CA LYS A 190 6.56 1.98 16.19
C LYS A 190 6.19 0.91 15.16
N ILE A 191 6.78 0.97 13.96
CA ILE A 191 6.49 0.05 12.85
C ILE A 191 7.63 -0.95 12.71
N PRO A 192 7.36 -2.26 12.57
CA PRO A 192 8.38 -3.26 12.27
C PRO A 192 9.19 -2.94 11.01
N ALA A 193 10.50 -3.21 11.02
CA ALA A 193 11.41 -2.85 9.92
C ALA A 193 10.95 -3.43 8.55
N VAL A 194 10.39 -4.64 8.55
CA VAL A 194 9.84 -5.28 7.34
C VAL A 194 8.69 -4.46 6.74
N LEU A 195 7.78 -3.96 7.57
CA LEU A 195 6.68 -3.11 7.09
C LEU A 195 7.16 -1.73 6.65
N VAL A 196 8.21 -1.18 7.28
CA VAL A 196 8.84 0.07 6.81
C VAL A 196 9.41 -0.14 5.40
N SER A 197 10.13 -1.25 5.17
CA SER A 197 10.64 -1.61 3.84
C SER A 197 9.52 -1.79 2.82
N ALA A 198 8.48 -2.56 3.16
CA ALA A 198 7.34 -2.80 2.28
C ALA A 198 6.65 -1.50 1.87
N PHE A 199 6.30 -0.64 2.82
CA PHE A 199 5.61 0.63 2.53
C PHE A 199 6.52 1.66 1.84
N THR A 200 7.84 1.61 2.06
CA THR A 200 8.79 2.41 1.29
C THR A 200 8.76 2.00 -0.19
N ASN A 201 8.83 0.70 -0.47
CA ASN A 201 8.72 0.19 -1.83
C ASN A 201 7.36 0.49 -2.47
N LEU A 202 6.27 0.42 -1.71
CA LEU A 202 4.95 0.83 -2.17
C LEU A 202 4.92 2.32 -2.56
N GLY A 203 5.46 3.20 -1.71
CA GLY A 203 5.53 4.64 -1.99
C GLY A 203 6.36 4.95 -3.23
N LEU A 204 7.50 4.28 -3.41
CA LEU A 204 8.34 4.40 -4.59
C LEU A 204 7.63 3.86 -5.85
N PHE A 205 6.89 2.75 -5.75
CA PHE A 205 6.09 2.22 -6.84
C PHE A 205 5.03 3.23 -7.31
N ILE A 206 4.26 3.80 -6.38
CA ILE A 206 3.22 4.79 -6.69
C ILE A 206 3.83 6.06 -7.29
N LEU A 207 4.95 6.53 -6.74
CA LEU A 207 5.65 7.71 -7.24
C LEU A 207 6.20 7.50 -8.65
N THR A 208 6.87 6.38 -8.91
CA THR A 208 7.41 6.06 -10.25
C THR A 208 6.31 5.88 -11.29
N ALA A 209 5.15 5.30 -10.91
CA ALA A 209 3.98 5.24 -11.77
C ALA A 209 3.45 6.63 -12.14
N GLY A 210 3.39 7.55 -11.16
CA GLY A 210 3.02 8.95 -11.39
C GLY A 210 4.00 9.68 -12.31
N VAL A 211 5.30 9.49 -12.10
CA VAL A 211 6.34 10.07 -12.98
C VAL A 211 6.21 9.53 -14.39
N TRP A 212 6.08 8.20 -14.52
CA TRP A 212 5.96 7.56 -15.83
C TRP A 212 4.79 8.10 -16.65
N ILE A 213 3.60 8.23 -16.04
CA ILE A 213 2.42 8.71 -16.77
C ILE A 213 2.55 10.17 -17.21
N VAL A 214 3.14 11.03 -16.38
CA VAL A 214 3.42 12.43 -16.73
C VAL A 214 4.36 12.52 -17.91
N VAL A 215 5.43 11.74 -17.90
CA VAL A 215 6.40 11.71 -19.00
C VAL A 215 5.78 11.12 -20.27
N ASN A 216 5.01 10.03 -20.14
CA ASN A 216 4.32 9.38 -21.26
C ASN A 216 3.30 10.31 -21.93
N SER A 217 2.62 11.17 -21.16
CA SER A 217 1.62 12.13 -21.69
C SER A 217 2.21 13.27 -22.51
N ARG A 218 3.53 13.42 -22.52
CA ARG A 218 4.27 14.50 -23.21
C ARG A 218 4.03 15.90 -22.65
N LEU A 219 3.28 16.04 -21.55
CA LEU A 219 3.04 17.34 -20.90
C LEU A 219 4.34 18.03 -20.45
N LEU A 220 5.38 17.27 -20.11
CA LEU A 220 6.69 17.84 -19.77
C LEU A 220 7.33 18.57 -20.93
N GLN A 221 7.02 18.25 -22.18
CA GLN A 221 7.55 18.92 -23.37
C GLN A 221 7.10 20.39 -23.48
N PHE A 222 6.02 20.78 -22.76
CA PHE A 222 5.61 22.18 -22.69
C PHE A 222 6.52 23.05 -21.82
N PHE A 223 7.23 22.41 -20.88
CA PHE A 223 8.11 23.09 -19.92
C PHE A 223 9.59 23.00 -20.29
N THR A 224 9.98 21.98 -21.04
CA THR A 224 11.37 21.76 -21.42
C THR A 224 11.51 21.12 -22.80
N GLY A 225 12.44 21.63 -23.60
CA GLY A 225 12.84 21.03 -24.88
C GLY A 225 13.86 19.89 -24.77
N GLN A 226 14.17 19.43 -23.55
CA GLN A 226 15.19 18.40 -23.29
C GLN A 226 14.67 16.99 -23.58
N ALA A 227 14.41 16.68 -24.85
CA ALA A 227 13.81 15.41 -25.29
C ALA A 227 14.59 14.18 -24.79
N ILE A 228 15.91 14.23 -24.75
CA ILE A 228 16.76 13.11 -24.26
C ILE A 228 16.52 12.86 -22.77
N VAL A 229 16.39 13.92 -21.95
CA VAL A 229 16.11 13.78 -20.50
C VAL A 229 14.73 13.21 -20.28
N ILE A 230 13.74 13.67 -21.03
CA ILE A 230 12.36 13.16 -20.97
C ILE A 230 12.35 11.65 -21.32
N ALA A 231 13.01 11.25 -22.40
CA ALA A 231 13.11 9.86 -22.80
C ALA A 231 13.84 9.00 -21.75
N LEU A 232 14.92 9.52 -21.14
CA LEU A 232 15.65 8.83 -20.08
C LEU A 232 14.75 8.59 -18.85
N VAL A 233 14.02 9.61 -18.40
CA VAL A 233 13.09 9.50 -17.26
C VAL A 233 11.95 8.55 -17.56
N TYR A 234 11.44 8.53 -18.81
CA TYR A 234 10.43 7.57 -19.26
C TYR A 234 10.91 6.12 -19.07
N PHE A 235 12.06 5.76 -19.64
CA PHE A 235 12.57 4.40 -19.53
C PHE A 235 12.97 4.06 -18.09
N LEU A 236 13.63 4.97 -17.37
CA LEU A 236 14.00 4.74 -15.98
C LEU A 236 12.78 4.44 -15.11
N SER A 237 11.72 5.25 -15.22
CA SER A 237 10.48 5.03 -14.44
C SER A 237 9.76 3.74 -14.86
N LEU A 238 9.72 3.40 -16.14
CA LEU A 238 9.12 2.18 -16.67
C LEU A 238 9.79 0.92 -16.09
N TYR A 239 11.13 0.85 -16.11
CA TYR A 239 11.89 -0.31 -15.61
C TYR A 239 11.93 -0.39 -14.08
N LEU A 240 11.94 0.74 -13.36
CA LEU A 240 11.97 0.73 -11.89
C LEU A 240 10.61 0.44 -11.26
N MET A 241 9.51 0.74 -11.95
CA MET A 241 8.16 0.50 -11.44
C MET A 241 7.93 -0.98 -11.05
N PRO A 242 8.21 -2.00 -11.90
CA PRO A 242 8.07 -3.41 -11.51
C PRO A 242 9.06 -3.81 -10.41
N VAL A 243 10.25 -3.23 -10.32
CA VAL A 243 11.21 -3.50 -9.24
C VAL A 243 10.58 -3.19 -7.88
N PHE A 244 10.06 -1.99 -7.71
CA PHE A 244 9.44 -1.59 -6.45
C PHE A 244 8.17 -2.38 -6.13
N CYS A 245 7.37 -2.72 -7.14
CA CYS A 245 6.20 -3.58 -6.98
C CYS A 245 6.59 -4.99 -6.49
N LEU A 246 7.60 -5.61 -7.08
CA LEU A 246 8.10 -6.94 -6.70
C LEU A 246 8.70 -6.94 -5.29
N MET A 247 9.48 -5.91 -4.94
CA MET A 247 10.04 -5.76 -3.60
C MET A 247 8.95 -5.56 -2.55
N PHE A 248 7.93 -4.74 -2.85
CA PHE A 248 6.75 -4.62 -2.00
C PHE A 248 6.05 -5.97 -1.79
N MET A 249 5.82 -6.72 -2.86
CA MET A 249 5.18 -8.05 -2.76
C MET A 249 6.01 -9.04 -1.97
N LYS A 250 7.33 -9.06 -2.17
CA LYS A 250 8.26 -9.92 -1.43
C LYS A 250 8.17 -9.71 0.09
N GLU A 251 8.04 -8.44 0.53
CA GLU A 251 7.95 -8.09 1.95
C GLU A 251 6.54 -8.35 2.54
N MET A 252 5.50 -8.27 1.71
CA MET A 252 4.11 -8.48 2.15
C MET A 252 3.71 -9.95 2.26
N LEU A 253 4.36 -10.84 1.53
CA LEU A 253 4.14 -12.28 1.61
C LEU A 253 4.79 -12.84 2.87
N SER A 254 4.12 -13.78 3.57
CA SER A 254 4.58 -14.34 4.85
C SER A 254 5.77 -15.28 4.66
N LYS A 255 5.78 -16.01 3.54
CA LYS A 255 6.87 -16.90 3.17
C LYS A 255 7.93 -16.13 2.35
N ASN A 256 9.19 -16.42 2.60
CA ASN A 256 10.27 -15.84 1.80
C ASN A 256 10.30 -16.46 0.39
N TYR A 257 10.04 -15.63 -0.61
CA TYR A 257 10.13 -16.00 -2.03
C TYR A 257 11.31 -15.27 -2.69
N PRO A 258 12.54 -15.84 -2.64
CA PRO A 258 13.73 -15.18 -3.16
C PRO A 258 13.65 -14.89 -4.67
N VAL A 259 12.83 -15.65 -5.40
CA VAL A 259 12.59 -15.48 -6.84
C VAL A 259 12.08 -14.07 -7.16
N LEU A 260 11.26 -13.46 -6.30
CA LEU A 260 10.78 -12.08 -6.51
C LEU A 260 11.93 -11.06 -6.45
N GLY A 261 12.91 -11.29 -5.57
CA GLY A 261 14.13 -10.47 -5.52
C GLY A 261 15.03 -10.66 -6.75
N TYR A 262 15.17 -11.90 -7.23
CA TYR A 262 15.91 -12.16 -8.47
C TYR A 262 15.25 -11.53 -9.70
N LEU A 263 13.91 -11.53 -9.77
CA LEU A 263 13.18 -10.84 -10.82
C LEU A 263 13.38 -9.32 -10.74
N ALA A 264 13.32 -8.72 -9.56
CA ALA A 264 13.59 -7.30 -9.37
C ALA A 264 15.00 -6.94 -9.87
N PHE A 265 16.01 -7.70 -9.46
CA PHE A 265 17.39 -7.56 -9.99
C PHE A 265 17.45 -7.78 -11.50
N GLY A 266 16.65 -8.70 -12.04
CA GLY A 266 16.54 -8.95 -13.49
C GLY A 266 16.09 -7.70 -14.26
N PHE A 267 15.15 -6.90 -13.74
CA PHE A 267 14.75 -5.63 -14.35
C PHE A 267 15.87 -4.58 -14.30
N GLU A 268 16.59 -4.47 -13.20
CA GLU A 268 17.75 -3.57 -13.09
C GLU A 268 18.85 -3.95 -14.08
N LEU A 269 19.15 -5.25 -14.17
CA LEU A 269 20.12 -5.78 -15.13
C LEU A 269 19.64 -5.54 -16.57
N LEU A 270 18.36 -5.78 -16.86
CA LEU A 270 17.79 -5.55 -18.19
C LEU A 270 17.88 -4.08 -18.58
N LEU A 271 17.64 -3.13 -17.67
CA LEU A 271 17.83 -1.70 -17.89
C LEU A 271 19.31 -1.40 -18.24
N ALA A 272 20.24 -1.89 -17.42
CA ALA A 272 21.67 -1.68 -17.65
C ALA A 272 22.14 -2.25 -19.02
N VAL A 273 21.70 -3.46 -19.36
CA VAL A 273 21.98 -4.10 -20.64
C VAL A 273 21.34 -3.34 -21.80
N SER A 274 20.10 -2.85 -21.63
CA SER A 274 19.41 -2.05 -22.64
C SER A 274 20.16 -0.74 -22.94
N VAL A 275 20.63 -0.05 -21.90
CA VAL A 275 21.46 1.16 -22.07
C VAL A 275 22.78 0.82 -22.77
N LEU A 276 23.43 -0.27 -22.41
CA LEU A 276 24.68 -0.71 -23.04
C LEU A 276 24.47 -1.04 -24.51
N ILE A 277 23.46 -1.83 -24.86
CA ILE A 277 23.12 -2.19 -26.24
C ILE A 277 22.80 -0.93 -27.06
N ASN A 278 22.05 0.01 -26.49
CA ASN A 278 21.75 1.26 -27.13
C ASN A 278 23.01 2.07 -27.46
N LYS A 279 23.99 2.11 -26.54
CA LYS A 279 25.24 2.85 -26.72
C LYS A 279 26.24 2.16 -27.65
N THR A 280 26.32 0.82 -27.62
CA THR A 280 27.36 0.07 -28.39
C THR A 280 26.85 -0.38 -29.75
N VAL A 281 25.60 -0.80 -29.85
CA VAL A 281 25.02 -1.37 -31.09
C VAL A 281 24.11 -0.37 -31.80
N GLY A 282 23.69 0.71 -31.10
CA GLY A 282 22.79 1.73 -31.67
C GLY A 282 21.33 1.30 -31.76
N ILE A 283 20.93 0.18 -31.11
CA ILE A 283 19.51 -0.25 -31.09
C ILE A 283 18.73 0.73 -30.22
N PRO A 284 17.66 1.37 -30.74
CA PRO A 284 16.85 2.30 -29.97
C PRO A 284 16.18 1.65 -28.76
N MET A 285 16.12 2.39 -27.63
CA MET A 285 15.54 1.89 -26.37
C MET A 285 14.11 1.39 -26.50
N TYR A 286 13.28 2.00 -27.35
CA TYR A 286 11.88 1.58 -27.54
C TYR A 286 11.73 0.15 -28.08
N ARG A 287 12.71 -0.37 -28.81
CA ARG A 287 12.72 -1.78 -29.24
C ARG A 287 13.04 -2.74 -28.11
N LEU A 288 13.76 -2.30 -27.09
CA LEU A 288 14.14 -3.11 -25.94
C LEU A 288 13.01 -3.22 -24.89
N VAL A 289 11.99 -2.36 -24.99
CA VAL A 289 10.79 -2.40 -24.14
C VAL A 289 10.02 -3.73 -24.29
N TYR A 290 10.07 -4.39 -25.45
CA TYR A 290 9.44 -5.70 -25.63
C TYR A 290 9.98 -6.75 -24.65
N ALA A 291 11.29 -6.73 -24.37
CA ALA A 291 11.90 -7.62 -23.39
C ALA A 291 11.44 -7.28 -21.95
N GLU A 292 11.29 -6.00 -21.65
CA GLU A 292 10.74 -5.52 -20.36
C GLU A 292 9.30 -5.99 -20.19
N HIS A 293 8.42 -5.79 -21.16
CA HIS A 293 7.03 -6.26 -21.11
C HIS A 293 6.93 -7.80 -20.95
N ALA A 294 7.79 -8.57 -21.61
CA ALA A 294 7.84 -10.01 -21.42
C ALA A 294 8.21 -10.39 -19.98
N LEU A 295 9.19 -9.70 -19.39
CA LEU A 295 9.60 -9.92 -18.01
C LEU A 295 8.50 -9.49 -17.01
N VAL A 296 7.75 -8.41 -17.30
CA VAL A 296 6.57 -7.99 -16.52
C VAL A 296 5.51 -9.09 -16.52
N LEU A 297 5.17 -9.66 -17.68
CA LEU A 297 4.18 -10.74 -17.78
C LEU A 297 4.58 -11.99 -16.98
N ILE A 298 5.85 -12.38 -17.05
CA ILE A 298 6.40 -13.49 -16.24
C ILE A 298 6.27 -13.17 -14.75
N SER A 299 6.61 -11.95 -14.36
CA SER A 299 6.54 -11.49 -12.97
C SER A 299 5.10 -11.49 -12.44
N ILE A 300 4.14 -11.02 -13.23
CA ILE A 300 2.70 -11.07 -12.91
C ILE A 300 2.26 -12.51 -12.64
N GLY A 301 2.61 -13.45 -13.54
CA GLY A 301 2.27 -14.87 -13.37
C GLY A 301 2.82 -15.48 -12.09
N LEU A 302 4.08 -15.18 -11.75
CA LEU A 302 4.71 -15.68 -10.53
C LEU A 302 4.14 -15.05 -9.25
N VAL A 303 3.87 -13.74 -9.25
CA VAL A 303 3.24 -13.06 -8.11
C VAL A 303 1.84 -13.63 -7.86
N ILE A 304 1.04 -13.85 -8.91
CA ILE A 304 -0.30 -14.46 -8.77
C ILE A 304 -0.17 -15.87 -8.19
N LYS A 305 0.75 -16.70 -8.71
CA LYS A 305 0.99 -18.04 -8.20
C LYS A 305 1.31 -18.03 -6.70
N TYR A 306 2.26 -17.22 -6.26
CA TYR A 306 2.67 -17.15 -4.86
C TYR A 306 1.57 -16.55 -3.96
N ALA A 307 0.84 -15.55 -4.46
CA ALA A 307 -0.29 -14.98 -3.75
C ALA A 307 -1.42 -16.00 -3.51
N ILE A 308 -1.74 -16.84 -4.50
CA ILE A 308 -2.73 -17.92 -4.36
C ILE A 308 -2.25 -18.95 -3.34
N GLN A 309 -0.99 -19.37 -3.40
CA GLN A 309 -0.40 -20.31 -2.43
C GLN A 309 -0.49 -19.78 -0.99
N GLU A 310 -0.18 -18.50 -0.77
CA GLU A 310 -0.29 -17.85 0.54
C GLU A 310 -1.75 -17.78 1.03
N LEU A 311 -2.71 -17.47 0.14
CA LEU A 311 -4.12 -17.43 0.50
C LEU A 311 -4.68 -18.80 0.91
N GLN A 312 -4.19 -19.87 0.31
CA GLN A 312 -4.57 -21.23 0.67
C GLN A 312 -4.01 -21.63 2.04
N MET A 313 -2.79 -21.19 2.37
CA MET A 313 -2.12 -21.53 3.63
C MET A 313 -2.59 -20.71 4.83
N TYR A 314 -2.77 -19.40 4.67
CA TYR A 314 -2.90 -18.49 5.83
C TYR A 314 -4.26 -17.83 6.00
N GLN A 315 -5.21 -17.94 5.10
CA GLN A 315 -6.58 -17.38 5.14
C GLN A 315 -6.73 -15.95 5.74
N LYS A 316 -5.68 -15.14 5.77
CA LYS A 316 -5.68 -13.79 6.36
C LYS A 316 -6.56 -12.84 5.53
N LYS A 317 -7.58 -12.24 6.16
CA LYS A 317 -8.52 -11.29 5.52
C LYS A 317 -7.79 -10.11 4.84
N LEU A 318 -6.74 -9.59 5.49
CA LEU A 318 -5.94 -8.49 4.98
C LEU A 318 -5.18 -8.86 3.70
N LEU A 319 -4.53 -10.04 3.69
CA LEU A 319 -3.82 -10.58 2.53
C LEU A 319 -4.78 -10.81 1.35
N ARG A 320 -5.99 -11.31 1.62
CA ARG A 320 -7.02 -11.50 0.58
C ARG A 320 -7.41 -10.17 -0.08
N THR A 321 -7.55 -9.10 0.68
CA THR A 321 -7.87 -7.76 0.16
C THR A 321 -6.71 -7.21 -0.68
N LEU A 322 -5.47 -7.34 -0.20
CA LEU A 322 -4.26 -6.96 -0.92
C LEU A 322 -4.15 -7.68 -2.27
N VAL A 323 -4.30 -9.01 -2.27
CA VAL A 323 -4.22 -9.84 -3.49
C VAL A 323 -5.29 -9.47 -4.51
N LYS A 324 -6.52 -9.13 -4.07
CA LYS A 324 -7.56 -8.62 -4.97
C LYS A 324 -7.16 -7.29 -5.62
N GLY A 325 -6.59 -6.35 -4.84
CA GLY A 325 -6.15 -5.06 -5.36
C GLY A 325 -5.03 -5.20 -6.38
N ILE A 326 -4.02 -6.02 -6.09
CA ILE A 326 -2.91 -6.30 -7.01
C ILE A 326 -3.39 -7.09 -8.24
N GLY A 327 -4.29 -8.06 -8.05
CA GLY A 327 -4.87 -8.81 -9.18
C GLY A 327 -5.59 -7.89 -10.16
N LEU A 328 -6.38 -6.92 -9.67
CA LEU A 328 -7.03 -5.92 -10.52
C LEU A 328 -6.00 -5.03 -11.22
N LEU A 329 -4.98 -4.53 -10.50
CA LEU A 329 -3.90 -3.76 -11.11
C LEU A 329 -3.25 -4.54 -12.26
N PHE A 330 -2.97 -5.83 -12.07
CA PHE A 330 -2.36 -6.67 -13.10
C PHE A 330 -3.26 -6.91 -14.31
N VAL A 331 -4.58 -7.08 -14.11
CA VAL A 331 -5.54 -7.17 -15.21
C VAL A 331 -5.52 -5.90 -16.05
N PHE A 332 -5.59 -4.73 -15.43
CA PHE A 332 -5.54 -3.46 -16.15
C PHE A 332 -4.18 -3.20 -16.81
N SER A 333 -3.08 -3.59 -16.16
CA SER A 333 -1.72 -3.50 -16.73
C SER A 333 -1.58 -4.43 -17.95
N PHE A 334 -2.16 -5.63 -17.89
CA PHE A 334 -2.16 -6.54 -19.02
C PHE A 334 -2.94 -5.97 -20.21
N ILE A 335 -4.13 -5.39 -19.98
CA ILE A 335 -4.92 -4.71 -21.00
C ILE A 335 -4.09 -3.57 -21.63
N ALA A 336 -3.43 -2.75 -20.80
CA ALA A 336 -2.58 -1.66 -21.28
C ALA A 336 -1.42 -2.16 -22.15
N ILE A 337 -0.76 -3.26 -21.76
CA ILE A 337 0.32 -3.87 -22.57
C ILE A 337 -0.22 -4.39 -23.91
N VAL A 338 -1.38 -5.05 -23.91
CA VAL A 338 -2.00 -5.56 -25.15
C VAL A 338 -2.35 -4.41 -26.08
N GLU A 339 -2.99 -3.36 -25.57
CA GLU A 339 -3.35 -2.18 -26.37
C GLU A 339 -2.12 -1.47 -26.92
N PHE A 340 -1.05 -1.32 -26.11
CA PHE A 340 0.23 -0.80 -26.58
C PHE A 340 0.79 -1.56 -27.79
N HIS A 341 0.63 -2.89 -27.82
CA HIS A 341 1.13 -3.71 -28.93
C HIS A 341 0.21 -3.70 -30.17
N ILE A 342 -1.06 -3.38 -29.99
CA ILE A 342 -2.03 -3.32 -31.09
C ILE A 342 -2.02 -1.94 -31.79
N ASP A 343 -2.12 -0.86 -31.03
CA ASP A 343 -2.40 0.47 -31.60
C ASP A 343 -1.25 1.48 -31.41
N HIS A 344 -0.27 1.21 -30.53
CA HIS A 344 0.87 2.09 -30.23
C HIS A 344 0.49 3.56 -29.90
N ASP A 345 -0.81 3.88 -29.76
CA ASP A 345 -1.28 5.22 -29.37
C ASP A 345 -1.24 5.38 -27.84
N SER A 346 -1.26 6.62 -27.36
CA SER A 346 -1.19 6.96 -25.94
C SER A 346 -2.41 6.51 -25.11
N GLY A 347 -3.45 5.97 -25.74
CA GLY A 347 -4.69 5.50 -25.10
C GLY A 347 -4.49 4.41 -24.06
N TYR A 348 -3.53 3.51 -24.29
CA TYR A 348 -3.22 2.39 -23.38
C TYR A 348 -2.93 2.83 -21.92
N ALA A 349 -2.39 4.03 -21.75
CA ALA A 349 -2.04 4.56 -20.44
C ALA A 349 -3.24 4.76 -19.51
N ILE A 350 -4.46 4.97 -20.05
CA ILE A 350 -5.67 5.16 -19.27
C ILE A 350 -6.04 3.90 -18.49
N TRP A 351 -5.85 2.72 -19.09
CA TRP A 351 -6.09 1.44 -18.42
C TRP A 351 -5.18 1.25 -17.22
N PHE A 352 -3.89 1.52 -17.40
CA PHE A 352 -2.94 1.47 -16.28
C PHE A 352 -3.33 2.46 -15.17
N CYS A 353 -3.72 3.69 -15.50
CA CYS A 353 -4.18 4.68 -14.52
C CYS A 353 -5.41 4.18 -13.74
N LEU A 354 -6.39 3.58 -14.41
CA LEU A 354 -7.58 3.02 -13.76
C LEU A 354 -7.21 1.90 -12.78
N GLY A 355 -6.38 0.96 -13.22
CA GLY A 355 -5.89 -0.12 -12.35
C GLY A 355 -5.14 0.40 -11.13
N MET A 356 -4.29 1.39 -11.33
CA MET A 356 -3.50 2.01 -10.28
C MET A 356 -4.37 2.80 -9.28
N LEU A 357 -5.38 3.54 -9.73
CA LEU A 357 -6.31 4.24 -8.84
C LEU A 357 -7.10 3.25 -7.97
N ILE A 358 -7.61 2.17 -8.56
CA ILE A 358 -8.29 1.12 -7.81
C ILE A 358 -7.34 0.50 -6.77
N PHE A 359 -6.10 0.22 -7.17
CA PHE A 359 -5.08 -0.30 -6.27
C PHE A 359 -4.79 0.65 -5.10
N ILE A 360 -4.62 1.95 -5.36
CA ILE A 360 -4.43 2.97 -4.32
C ILE A 360 -5.60 2.99 -3.33
N VAL A 361 -6.85 2.96 -3.82
CA VAL A 361 -8.05 2.92 -2.96
C VAL A 361 -8.05 1.66 -2.08
N VAL A 362 -7.70 0.51 -2.66
CA VAL A 362 -7.59 -0.75 -1.90
C VAL A 362 -6.48 -0.65 -0.84
N MET A 363 -5.33 -0.07 -1.17
CA MET A 363 -4.21 0.10 -0.23
C MET A 363 -4.56 1.05 0.92
N TRP A 364 -5.25 2.16 0.63
CA TRP A 364 -5.78 3.05 1.68
C TRP A 364 -6.74 2.31 2.61
N ARG A 365 -7.63 1.49 2.05
CA ARG A 365 -8.55 0.67 2.87
C ARG A 365 -7.81 -0.33 3.74
N VAL A 366 -6.78 -0.99 3.22
CA VAL A 366 -5.92 -1.93 3.96
C VAL A 366 -5.17 -1.20 5.07
N GLY A 367 -4.58 -0.04 4.78
CA GLY A 367 -3.85 0.78 5.76
C GLY A 367 -4.75 1.27 6.90
N ILE A 368 -5.92 1.81 6.56
CA ILE A 368 -6.90 2.27 7.55
C ILE A 368 -7.40 1.11 8.41
N SER A 369 -7.71 -0.05 7.80
CA SER A 369 -8.14 -1.23 8.57
C SER A 369 -7.03 -1.75 9.49
N GLY A 370 -5.77 -1.69 9.07
CA GLY A 370 -4.61 -2.05 9.89
C GLY A 370 -4.41 -1.12 11.08
N LEU A 371 -4.62 0.19 10.89
CA LEU A 371 -4.56 1.18 11.99
C LEU A 371 -5.68 0.94 13.01
N PHE A 372 -6.91 0.70 12.56
CA PHE A 372 -8.02 0.40 13.49
C PHE A 372 -7.78 -0.91 14.26
N TYR A 373 -7.25 -1.94 13.61
CA TYR A 373 -6.90 -3.19 14.27
C TYR A 373 -5.84 -2.99 15.36
N ARG A 374 -4.80 -2.15 15.11
CA ARG A 374 -3.79 -1.82 16.13
C ARG A 374 -4.37 -1.05 17.30
N VAL A 375 -5.18 -0.03 17.04
CA VAL A 375 -5.85 0.74 18.10
C VAL A 375 -6.73 -0.16 18.96
N GLU A 376 -7.43 -1.13 18.36
CA GLU A 376 -8.25 -2.10 19.10
C GLU A 376 -7.37 -3.09 19.87
N MET A 377 -6.25 -3.56 19.30
CA MET A 377 -5.26 -4.38 20.00
C MET A 377 -4.63 -3.64 21.19
N ASP A 378 -4.22 -2.39 20.99
CA ASP A 378 -3.66 -1.57 22.07
C ASP A 378 -4.68 -1.33 23.19
N ARG A 379 -5.96 -1.17 22.82
CA ARG A 379 -7.07 -1.10 23.78
C ARG A 379 -7.27 -2.42 24.50
N GLN A 380 -7.29 -3.56 23.79
CA GLN A 380 -7.39 -4.87 24.40
C GLN A 380 -6.19 -5.20 25.29
N ILE A 381 -4.97 -4.80 24.90
CA ILE A 381 -3.77 -4.91 25.74
C ILE A 381 -3.93 -4.03 27.01
N ALA A 382 -4.46 -2.82 26.87
CA ALA A 382 -4.71 -1.94 28.02
C ALA A 382 -5.86 -2.48 28.92
N GLU A 383 -6.89 -3.08 28.35
CA GLU A 383 -7.96 -3.79 29.08
C GLU A 383 -7.42 -5.09 29.70
N ASN A 384 -6.57 -5.86 28.99
CA ASN A 384 -5.91 -7.05 29.51
C ASN A 384 -4.87 -6.72 30.60
N LYS A 385 -4.19 -5.56 30.55
CA LYS A 385 -3.35 -5.10 31.67
C LYS A 385 -4.14 -4.87 32.95
N LYS A 386 -5.42 -4.53 32.87
CA LYS A 386 -6.32 -4.55 34.02
C LYS A 386 -6.68 -5.99 34.43
N THR A 387 -6.76 -6.92 33.49
CA THR A 387 -6.99 -8.35 33.71
C THR A 387 -5.71 -9.10 34.12
N GLU A 388 -4.51 -8.55 33.87
CA GLU A 388 -3.22 -9.08 34.35
C GLU A 388 -3.09 -9.05 35.88
N GLN A 389 -4.03 -8.45 36.60
CA GLN A 389 -4.10 -8.51 38.05
C GLN A 389 -4.82 -9.76 38.58
N PHE A 390 -5.63 -10.39 37.74
CA PHE A 390 -6.47 -11.52 38.12
C PHE A 390 -6.09 -12.76 37.34
N ASP A 391 -6.08 -13.90 38.02
CA ASP A 391 -5.94 -15.21 37.41
C ASP A 391 -7.27 -15.63 36.75
N PRO A 392 -7.28 -16.00 35.44
CA PRO A 392 -8.51 -16.26 34.72
C PRO A 392 -9.26 -17.53 35.16
N LEU A 393 -8.57 -18.50 35.79
CA LEU A 393 -9.18 -19.74 36.25
C LEU A 393 -9.79 -19.62 37.65
N SER A 394 -9.11 -18.89 38.54
CA SER A 394 -9.54 -18.74 39.93
C SER A 394 -10.37 -17.47 40.18
N GLY A 395 -10.29 -16.46 39.31
CA GLY A 395 -10.87 -15.15 39.55
C GLY A 395 -10.22 -14.34 40.68
N MET A 396 -9.14 -14.86 41.28
CA MET A 396 -8.37 -14.18 42.34
C MET A 396 -7.30 -13.28 41.72
N GLU A 397 -6.75 -12.35 42.53
CA GLU A 397 -5.53 -11.62 42.16
C GLU A 397 -4.38 -12.62 41.95
N ASN A 398 -3.52 -12.37 40.96
CA ASN A 398 -2.42 -13.28 40.61
C ASN A 398 -1.13 -13.04 41.39
N GLY A 399 -0.10 -13.87 41.16
CA GLY A 399 1.19 -13.76 41.83
C GLY A 399 1.90 -12.43 41.60
N GLU A 400 1.72 -11.76 40.44
CA GLU A 400 2.28 -10.42 40.19
C GLU A 400 1.57 -9.34 41.02
N ALA A 401 0.27 -9.47 41.22
CA ALA A 401 -0.48 -8.59 42.09
C ALA A 401 -0.04 -8.77 43.57
N PHE A 402 0.25 -10.01 43.97
CA PHE A 402 0.83 -10.31 45.30
C PHE A 402 2.23 -9.69 45.48
N GLN A 403 3.13 -9.84 44.49
CA GLN A 403 4.45 -9.19 44.54
C GLN A 403 4.37 -7.67 44.60
N ARG A 404 3.41 -7.06 43.87
CA ARG A 404 3.16 -5.63 43.96
C ARG A 404 2.67 -5.21 45.35
N PHE A 405 1.84 -6.02 45.99
CA PHE A 405 1.40 -5.81 47.36
C PHE A 405 2.59 -5.85 48.33
N ARG A 406 3.48 -6.82 48.23
CA ARG A 406 4.70 -6.96 49.07
C ARG A 406 5.63 -5.75 48.95
N ASN A 407 5.77 -5.20 47.76
CA ASN A 407 6.65 -4.04 47.49
C ASN A 407 5.99 -2.70 47.83
N ALA A 408 4.74 -2.66 48.24
CA ALA A 408 4.03 -1.45 48.60
C ALA A 408 4.10 -1.20 50.11
N GLU A 409 3.97 0.07 50.51
CA GLU A 409 3.83 0.48 51.95
C GLU A 409 2.64 -0.22 52.65
N GLU A 410 1.73 -0.80 51.88
CA GLU A 410 0.59 -1.56 52.40
C GLU A 410 1.00 -2.87 53.09
N ALA A 411 2.21 -3.38 52.86
CA ALA A 411 2.77 -4.58 53.51
C ALA A 411 3.35 -4.29 54.93
N SER A 412 2.99 -3.16 55.54
CA SER A 412 3.39 -2.78 56.88
C SER A 412 2.26 -2.96 57.91
N GLY A 413 2.61 -3.22 59.18
CA GLY A 413 1.68 -3.35 60.29
C GLY A 413 1.33 -4.79 60.65
N GLU A 414 0.19 -5.01 61.33
CA GLU A 414 -0.26 -6.37 61.71
C GLU A 414 -0.77 -7.13 60.48
N LEU A 415 0.01 -8.10 60.02
CA LEU A 415 -0.27 -8.95 58.87
C LEU A 415 -0.35 -10.43 59.27
N THR A 416 -1.27 -11.12 58.63
CA THR A 416 -1.33 -12.61 58.69
C THR A 416 -1.31 -13.14 57.27
N TYR A 417 -0.37 -14.02 56.98
CA TYR A 417 -0.33 -14.78 55.72
C TYR A 417 -0.84 -16.18 55.98
N VAL A 418 -1.76 -16.61 55.09
CA VAL A 418 -2.26 -18.02 55.03
C VAL A 418 -1.97 -18.54 53.64
N ARG A 419 -1.13 -19.55 53.57
CA ARG A 419 -0.76 -20.23 52.31
C ARG A 419 -1.46 -21.57 52.20
N PHE A 420 -2.02 -21.84 51.04
CA PHE A 420 -2.65 -23.10 50.68
C PHE A 420 -1.92 -23.71 49.52
N VAL A 421 -1.66 -25.02 49.57
CA VAL A 421 -0.97 -25.78 48.52
C VAL A 421 -1.78 -27.04 48.20
N ILE A 422 -2.10 -27.21 46.91
CA ILE A 422 -2.74 -28.43 46.39
C ILE A 422 -1.62 -29.47 46.16
N GLU A 423 -1.73 -30.66 46.73
CA GLU A 423 -0.70 -31.69 46.64
C GLU A 423 -0.85 -32.61 45.43
N ASN A 424 -2.08 -32.78 44.94
CA ASN A 424 -2.40 -33.73 43.87
C ASN A 424 -2.87 -33.05 42.59
N ASP A 425 -2.39 -31.83 42.29
CA ASP A 425 -2.68 -31.06 41.10
C ASP A 425 -2.24 -31.77 39.81
N ILE A 426 -1.07 -32.43 39.82
CA ILE A 426 -0.50 -33.20 38.71
C ILE A 426 -1.42 -34.31 38.26
N ASP A 427 -2.04 -35.03 39.21
CA ASP A 427 -2.97 -36.12 38.92
C ASP A 427 -4.18 -35.65 38.13
N TYR A 428 -4.64 -34.42 38.38
CA TYR A 428 -5.74 -33.78 37.68
C TYR A 428 -5.32 -33.23 36.31
N ALA A 429 -4.16 -32.58 36.21
CA ALA A 429 -3.67 -31.98 34.98
C ALA A 429 -3.37 -33.01 33.88
N GLN A 430 -2.91 -34.24 34.28
CA GLN A 430 -2.58 -35.29 33.31
C GLN A 430 -3.81 -36.01 32.73
N LYS A 431 -4.98 -35.94 33.36
CA LYS A 431 -6.15 -36.72 32.95
C LYS A 431 -7.03 -35.96 31.98
N GLU A 432 -7.54 -34.80 32.35
CA GLU A 432 -8.45 -33.97 31.51
C GLU A 432 -8.37 -32.51 31.96
N ALA A 433 -8.11 -31.57 31.03
CA ALA A 433 -7.93 -30.15 31.33
C ALA A 433 -9.15 -29.52 32.07
N TRP A 434 -10.38 -29.89 31.74
CA TRP A 434 -11.57 -29.36 32.38
C TRP A 434 -11.72 -29.76 33.84
N ARG A 435 -11.15 -30.93 34.25
CA ARG A 435 -11.15 -31.37 35.65
C ARG A 435 -10.18 -30.55 36.49
N TYR A 436 -9.06 -30.19 35.90
CA TYR A 436 -8.10 -29.29 36.55
C TYR A 436 -8.70 -27.89 36.73
N GLU A 437 -9.33 -27.33 35.70
CA GLU A 437 -10.04 -26.07 35.80
C GLU A 437 -11.12 -26.05 36.88
N GLN A 438 -11.90 -27.14 36.95
CA GLN A 438 -12.93 -27.31 37.98
C GLN A 438 -12.33 -27.44 39.39
N LEU A 439 -11.16 -28.11 39.52
CA LEU A 439 -10.41 -28.22 40.78
C LEU A 439 -10.01 -26.81 41.27
N ILE A 440 -9.33 -26.05 40.41
CA ILE A 440 -8.86 -24.70 40.73
C ILE A 440 -10.04 -23.80 41.11
N PHE A 441 -11.12 -23.81 40.30
CA PHE A 441 -12.33 -23.06 40.60
C PHE A 441 -12.92 -23.40 41.96
N ASP A 442 -13.07 -24.69 42.30
CA ASP A 442 -13.69 -25.13 43.56
C ASP A 442 -12.83 -24.77 44.79
N VAL A 443 -11.51 -24.85 44.67
CA VAL A 443 -10.57 -24.47 45.75
C VAL A 443 -10.59 -22.94 45.94
N SER A 444 -10.45 -22.19 44.83
CA SER A 444 -10.47 -20.72 44.88
C SER A 444 -11.80 -20.16 45.39
N ASP A 445 -12.93 -20.69 44.93
CA ASP A 445 -14.25 -20.35 45.41
C ASP A 445 -14.39 -20.58 46.93
N SER A 446 -13.87 -21.70 47.42
CA SER A 446 -13.90 -22.01 48.87
C SER A 446 -13.06 -21.02 49.70
N ILE A 447 -11.85 -20.68 49.23
CA ILE A 447 -10.97 -19.72 49.87
C ILE A 447 -11.61 -18.33 49.83
N GLN A 448 -12.13 -17.92 48.68
CA GLN A 448 -12.74 -16.60 48.49
C GLN A 448 -14.03 -16.43 49.29
N THR A 449 -14.84 -17.48 49.45
CA THR A 449 -16.05 -17.48 50.25
C THR A 449 -15.75 -17.21 51.73
N ILE A 450 -14.66 -17.79 52.26
CA ILE A 450 -14.31 -17.67 53.68
C ILE A 450 -13.48 -16.38 53.97
N PHE A 451 -12.51 -16.08 53.12
CA PHE A 451 -11.54 -15.04 53.35
C PHE A 451 -11.76 -13.76 52.55
N GLY A 452 -12.53 -13.80 51.43
CA GLY A 452 -12.65 -12.66 50.50
C GLY A 452 -13.26 -11.39 51.13
N SER A 453 -14.10 -11.52 52.16
CA SER A 453 -14.64 -10.36 52.92
C SER A 453 -13.70 -9.84 54.01
N ARG A 454 -12.64 -10.57 54.35
CA ARG A 454 -11.73 -10.28 55.49
C ARG A 454 -10.33 -9.88 55.03
N GLY A 455 -9.97 -10.22 53.78
CA GLY A 455 -8.65 -9.96 53.24
C GLY A 455 -8.54 -10.13 51.75
N LYS A 456 -7.33 -10.01 51.22
CA LYS A 456 -7.05 -10.21 49.79
C LYS A 456 -6.62 -11.65 49.56
N CYS A 457 -7.16 -12.26 48.49
CA CYS A 457 -6.85 -13.64 48.10
C CYS A 457 -6.10 -13.63 46.76
N TYR A 458 -4.98 -14.33 46.71
CA TYR A 458 -4.10 -14.40 45.54
C TYR A 458 -3.90 -15.86 45.11
N ARG A 459 -3.78 -16.08 43.80
CA ARG A 459 -3.24 -17.30 43.25
C ARG A 459 -1.80 -17.07 42.81
N LEU A 460 -0.84 -17.70 43.52
CA LEU A 460 0.59 -17.49 43.29
C LEU A 460 1.09 -18.22 42.04
N ASN A 461 0.65 -19.48 41.88
CA ASN A 461 1.00 -20.34 40.76
C ASN A 461 -0.08 -21.43 40.53
N ASP A 462 0.25 -22.48 39.80
CA ASP A 462 -0.70 -23.53 39.42
C ASP A 462 -1.36 -24.23 40.59
N ARG A 463 -0.70 -24.35 41.72
CA ARG A 463 -1.13 -25.12 42.91
C ARG A 463 -1.20 -24.32 44.19
N GLU A 464 -0.76 -23.07 44.22
CA GLU A 464 -0.57 -22.33 45.45
C GLU A 464 -1.43 -21.07 45.49
N PHE A 465 -2.02 -20.87 46.67
CA PHE A 465 -2.84 -19.70 46.96
C PHE A 465 -2.31 -19.00 48.21
N MET A 466 -2.41 -17.68 48.23
CA MET A 466 -2.03 -16.86 49.38
C MET A 466 -3.22 -15.98 49.79
N VAL A 467 -3.52 -15.96 51.07
CA VAL A 467 -4.47 -15.03 51.67
C VAL A 467 -3.72 -14.05 52.60
N VAL A 468 -3.98 -12.77 52.41
CA VAL A 468 -3.41 -11.68 53.22
C VAL A 468 -4.52 -11.10 54.05
N LEU A 469 -4.38 -11.15 55.35
CA LEU A 469 -5.31 -10.58 56.32
C LEU A 469 -4.62 -9.48 57.12
N LYS A 470 -5.34 -8.45 57.49
CA LYS A 470 -4.86 -7.34 58.36
C LYS A 470 -5.65 -7.30 59.66
N TYR A 471 -4.94 -7.11 60.76
CA TYR A 471 -5.56 -6.95 62.09
C TYR A 471 -6.50 -8.10 62.51
N VAL A 472 -6.10 -9.35 62.29
CA VAL A 472 -6.92 -10.55 62.59
C VAL A 472 -6.29 -11.34 63.70
N LYS A 473 -7.10 -11.79 64.69
CA LYS A 473 -6.65 -12.62 65.78
C LYS A 473 -6.46 -14.08 65.36
N THR A 474 -5.47 -14.77 65.90
CA THR A 474 -5.14 -16.18 65.64
C THR A 474 -6.38 -17.08 65.68
N VAL A 475 -7.22 -16.94 66.69
CA VAL A 475 -8.45 -17.75 66.86
C VAL A 475 -9.41 -17.59 65.66
N GLN A 476 -9.48 -16.41 65.06
CA GLN A 476 -10.33 -16.17 63.89
C GLN A 476 -9.76 -16.82 62.63
N VAL A 477 -8.43 -16.86 62.49
CA VAL A 477 -7.76 -17.56 61.38
C VAL A 477 -8.01 -19.05 61.47
N GLU A 478 -7.84 -19.64 62.66
CA GLU A 478 -8.10 -21.06 62.89
C GLU A 478 -9.55 -21.47 62.62
N GLU A 479 -10.51 -20.61 63.01
CA GLU A 479 -11.91 -20.83 62.71
C GLU A 479 -12.18 -20.84 61.19
N CYS A 480 -11.59 -19.88 60.44
CA CYS A 480 -11.67 -19.80 59.02
C CYS A 480 -11.06 -21.07 58.34
N LEU A 481 -9.92 -21.54 58.85
CA LEU A 481 -9.27 -22.75 58.33
C LEU A 481 -10.14 -24.00 58.55
N LYS A 482 -10.75 -24.15 59.73
CA LYS A 482 -11.71 -25.26 59.99
C LYS A 482 -12.91 -25.23 59.04
N ASN A 483 -13.41 -24.00 58.74
CA ASN A 483 -14.51 -23.86 57.82
C ASN A 483 -14.13 -24.23 56.37
N ILE A 484 -12.89 -23.89 55.89
CA ILE A 484 -12.39 -24.32 54.59
C ILE A 484 -12.24 -25.84 54.54
N GLU A 485 -11.68 -26.47 55.58
CA GLU A 485 -11.57 -27.93 55.65
C GLU A 485 -12.93 -28.61 55.52
N ALA A 486 -13.96 -28.09 56.21
CA ALA A 486 -15.33 -28.60 56.13
C ALA A 486 -15.91 -28.46 54.72
N ILE A 487 -15.67 -27.31 54.05
CA ILE A 487 -16.17 -27.10 52.67
C ILE A 487 -15.45 -28.05 51.71
N ILE A 488 -14.14 -28.17 51.77
CA ILE A 488 -13.37 -29.06 50.90
C ILE A 488 -13.76 -30.51 51.15
N HIS A 489 -13.93 -30.90 52.42
CA HIS A 489 -14.38 -32.24 52.76
C HIS A 489 -15.76 -32.56 52.15
N ASN A 490 -16.70 -31.64 52.24
CA ASN A 490 -18.02 -31.79 51.62
C ASN A 490 -17.94 -31.87 50.07
N LYS A 491 -17.15 -31.02 49.41
CA LYS A 491 -16.92 -31.07 47.97
C LYS A 491 -16.26 -32.41 47.57
N ASN A 492 -15.34 -32.97 48.36
CA ASN A 492 -14.66 -34.23 48.12
C ASN A 492 -15.62 -35.45 48.16
N ARG A 493 -16.77 -35.42 48.85
CA ARG A 493 -17.75 -36.50 48.85
C ARG A 493 -18.30 -36.84 47.45
N TYR A 494 -18.31 -35.87 46.56
CA TYR A 494 -18.86 -36.01 45.20
C TYR A 494 -17.76 -36.18 44.13
N ARG A 495 -16.48 -36.24 44.54
CA ARG A 495 -15.35 -36.39 43.64
C ARG A 495 -14.84 -37.84 43.63
N ARG A 496 -14.45 -38.34 42.44
CA ARG A 496 -13.78 -39.61 42.29
C ARG A 496 -12.39 -39.61 42.95
N GLU A 497 -11.72 -38.46 42.89
CA GLU A 497 -10.41 -38.22 43.47
C GLU A 497 -10.55 -37.05 44.44
N PRO A 498 -10.32 -37.26 45.74
CA PRO A 498 -10.43 -36.17 46.70
C PRO A 498 -9.27 -35.20 46.56
N VAL A 499 -9.57 -33.91 46.65
CA VAL A 499 -8.54 -32.84 46.71
C VAL A 499 -7.76 -32.99 47.99
N LYS A 500 -6.44 -33.08 47.87
CA LYS A 500 -5.51 -33.01 48.98
C LYS A 500 -4.90 -31.60 49.01
N MET A 501 -5.08 -30.93 50.11
CA MET A 501 -4.59 -29.57 50.31
C MET A 501 -3.95 -29.44 51.68
N ARG A 502 -2.74 -28.85 51.70
CA ARG A 502 -2.09 -28.39 52.94
C ARG A 502 -2.25 -26.87 53.06
N TYR A 503 -2.16 -26.40 54.29
CA TYR A 503 -2.12 -24.98 54.57
C TYR A 503 -1.24 -24.71 55.79
N ALA A 504 -0.71 -23.51 55.83
CA ALA A 504 -0.01 -22.96 56.98
C ALA A 504 -0.30 -21.47 57.12
N PHE A 505 -0.15 -20.92 58.30
CA PHE A 505 -0.23 -19.49 58.51
C PHE A 505 0.86 -19.01 59.48
N ALA A 506 1.17 -17.71 59.38
CA ALA A 506 2.01 -17.00 60.34
C ALA A 506 1.53 -15.56 60.47
N GLN A 507 1.91 -14.93 61.60
CA GLN A 507 1.41 -13.61 61.95
C GLN A 507 2.56 -12.67 62.37
N MET A 508 2.50 -11.44 61.89
CA MET A 508 3.38 -10.36 62.24
C MET A 508 2.58 -9.34 63.08
N PRO A 509 3.09 -8.77 64.18
CA PRO A 509 4.45 -8.91 64.72
C PRO A 509 4.62 -10.08 65.74
N GLN A 510 3.65 -10.98 65.87
CA GLN A 510 3.67 -12.01 66.90
C GLN A 510 4.79 -13.07 66.71
N GLU A 511 5.16 -13.39 65.48
CA GLU A 511 6.09 -14.46 65.13
C GLU A 511 7.33 -13.96 64.38
N CYS A 512 7.28 -12.79 63.74
CA CYS A 512 8.37 -12.15 63.04
C CYS A 512 8.15 -10.62 62.95
N ASP A 513 9.21 -9.88 62.67
CA ASP A 513 9.18 -8.40 62.66
C ASP A 513 9.13 -7.84 61.23
N GLU A 514 9.53 -8.63 60.21
CA GLU A 514 9.58 -8.20 58.81
C GLU A 514 8.67 -9.04 57.90
N GLU A 515 8.12 -8.45 56.86
CA GLU A 515 7.25 -9.10 55.89
C GLU A 515 7.99 -10.26 55.15
N ILE A 516 9.26 -10.07 54.85
CA ILE A 516 10.08 -11.10 54.16
C ILE A 516 10.17 -12.36 55.05
N GLU A 517 10.42 -12.18 56.35
CA GLU A 517 10.47 -13.29 57.32
C GLU A 517 9.09 -13.95 57.47
N LEU A 518 8.01 -13.17 57.44
CA LEU A 518 6.64 -13.68 57.48
C LEU A 518 6.34 -14.59 56.28
N TYR A 519 6.78 -14.17 55.07
CA TYR A 519 6.61 -14.97 53.87
C TYR A 519 7.41 -16.28 53.93
N ASP A 520 8.67 -16.22 54.29
CA ASP A 520 9.56 -17.38 54.38
C ASP A 520 9.07 -18.38 55.46
N LEU A 521 8.59 -17.89 56.60
CA LEU A 521 8.03 -18.67 57.69
C LEU A 521 6.77 -19.47 57.25
N VAL A 522 5.88 -18.85 56.53
CA VAL A 522 4.67 -19.52 55.99
C VAL A 522 5.04 -20.53 54.92
N GLU A 523 6.06 -20.22 54.10
CA GLU A 523 6.56 -21.14 53.06
C GLU A 523 7.16 -22.39 53.68
N GLU A 524 8.03 -22.23 54.67
CA GLU A 524 8.65 -23.35 55.40
C GLU A 524 7.59 -24.24 56.05
N ARG A 525 6.62 -23.63 56.79
CA ARG A 525 5.58 -24.39 57.49
C ARG A 525 4.65 -25.19 56.59
N VAL A 526 4.38 -24.76 55.39
CA VAL A 526 3.49 -25.48 54.46
C VAL A 526 4.18 -26.65 53.82
N HIS A 527 5.51 -26.68 53.79
CA HIS A 527 6.32 -27.74 53.19
C HIS A 527 6.81 -28.80 54.22
N ILE A 528 6.73 -28.52 55.53
CA ILE A 528 6.90 -29.52 56.60
C ILE A 528 5.62 -30.33 56.76
#